data_c492ece21d99610adf9ccb18bb0c1480
#
_entry.id   c492ece21d99610adf9ccb18bb0c1480
#
_cell.length_a   1.000
_cell.length_b   1.000
_cell.length_c   1.000
_cell.angle_alpha   90.00
_cell.angle_beta   90.00
_cell.angle_gamma   90.00
#
_symmetry.space_group_name_H-M   'P 1'
#
loop_
_entity.id
_entity.type
_entity.pdbx_description
1 polymer ?
#
loop_
_entity_poly.entity_id
_entity_poly.type
_entity_poly.pdbx_seq_one_letter_code
_entity_poly.pdbx_strand_id
1 'polypeptide(L)'
;MKLLFLAFIICSFATTSLYGQSREAPVAPPLKEAENSSTAQKYFSDVVLVNQHGQQFRFYSDLLNGKVVVISSFMATCTSACPVKNRNLEKLQEAAGDRLGKDVFILSISVDPVTDTPERLKEYAKTYHAKPGWHFLTGKKENVDWALYKIGQYVPEKENHFNVLVIGNESTGLWKKAFGLAKAEDLTIVFASVLNDKAPAKN
;
A
#
# COMPACT_ATOMS: atom_id res chain seq x y z
N MET A 1 68.28 -4.80 -41.48
CA MET A 1 67.52 -3.71 -40.91
C MET A 1 66.03 -4.15 -40.84
N LYS A 2 65.63 -4.76 -39.74
CA LYS A 2 64.25 -5.29 -39.53
C LYS A 2 63.55 -4.40 -38.52
N LEU A 3 62.52 -3.67 -38.97
CA LEU A 3 61.66 -2.86 -38.12
C LEU A 3 60.66 -3.77 -37.45
N LEU A 4 60.65 -3.84 -36.08
CA LEU A 4 59.59 -4.43 -35.27
C LEU A 4 58.51 -3.39 -35.01
N PHE A 5 57.32 -3.66 -35.52
CA PHE A 5 56.12 -2.93 -35.14
C PHE A 5 55.54 -3.53 -33.84
N LEU A 6 55.60 -2.76 -32.75
CA LEU A 6 54.91 -3.09 -31.48
C LEU A 6 53.46 -2.59 -31.56
N ALA A 7 52.52 -3.49 -31.67
CA ALA A 7 51.09 -3.14 -31.60
C ALA A 7 50.66 -3.00 -30.12
N PHE A 8 50.36 -1.79 -29.70
CA PHE A 8 49.73 -1.49 -28.41
C PHE A 8 48.23 -1.83 -28.48
N ILE A 9 47.85 -2.91 -27.83
CA ILE A 9 46.42 -3.24 -27.60
C ILE A 9 45.93 -2.41 -26.41
N ILE A 10 45.15 -1.35 -26.68
CA ILE A 10 44.45 -0.57 -25.67
C ILE A 10 43.20 -1.36 -25.28
N CYS A 11 43.28 -2.01 -24.13
CA CYS A 11 42.14 -2.70 -23.52
C CYS A 11 41.25 -1.64 -22.84
N SER A 12 40.20 -1.19 -23.55
CA SER A 12 39.20 -0.29 -22.98
C SER A 12 38.33 -1.07 -21.98
N PHE A 13 38.61 -0.91 -20.68
CA PHE A 13 37.67 -1.34 -19.61
C PHE A 13 36.44 -0.43 -19.67
N ALA A 14 35.37 -0.93 -20.27
CA ALA A 14 34.05 -0.35 -20.12
C ALA A 14 33.57 -0.59 -18.67
N THR A 15 33.72 0.42 -17.82
CA THR A 15 33.07 0.44 -16.50
C THR A 15 31.56 0.57 -16.70
N THR A 16 30.83 -0.53 -16.69
CA THR A 16 29.38 -0.52 -16.55
C THR A 16 29.03 -0.01 -15.16
N SER A 17 28.75 1.31 -15.06
CA SER A 17 28.10 1.87 -13.89
C SER A 17 26.72 1.23 -13.73
N LEU A 18 26.62 0.33 -12.76
CA LEU A 18 25.32 -0.10 -12.22
C LEU A 18 24.67 1.11 -11.52
N TYR A 19 24.00 1.94 -12.30
CA TYR A 19 23.08 2.93 -11.73
C TYR A 19 21.95 2.13 -11.05
N GLY A 20 22.02 2.09 -9.74
CA GLY A 20 20.87 1.70 -8.93
C GLY A 20 19.72 2.64 -9.30
N GLN A 21 18.63 2.09 -9.87
CA GLN A 21 17.42 2.85 -10.12
C GLN A 21 16.89 3.31 -8.76
N SER A 22 17.22 4.54 -8.39
CA SER A 22 16.55 5.23 -7.29
C SER A 22 15.07 5.30 -7.66
N ARG A 23 14.22 4.65 -6.86
CA ARG A 23 12.77 4.79 -7.00
C ARG A 23 12.44 6.25 -6.73
N GLU A 24 12.23 7.03 -7.77
CA GLU A 24 11.79 8.40 -7.62
C GLU A 24 10.45 8.43 -6.87
N ALA A 25 10.39 9.27 -5.85
CA ALA A 25 9.15 9.48 -5.11
C ALA A 25 8.12 10.15 -6.05
N PRO A 26 6.83 9.77 -5.97
CA PRO A 26 5.79 10.46 -6.72
C PRO A 26 5.71 11.93 -6.31
N VAL A 27 5.33 12.79 -7.25
CA VAL A 27 5.12 14.21 -6.98
C VAL A 27 3.98 14.37 -5.97
N ALA A 28 4.24 15.12 -4.91
CA ALA A 28 3.22 15.42 -3.90
C ALA A 28 2.06 16.20 -4.56
N PRO A 29 0.79 15.75 -4.42
CA PRO A 29 -0.33 16.52 -4.89
C PRO A 29 -0.48 17.82 -4.09
N PRO A 30 -1.04 18.90 -4.67
CA PRO A 30 -1.28 20.14 -3.95
C PRO A 30 -2.34 19.92 -2.87
N LEU A 31 -1.93 19.95 -1.61
CA LEU A 31 -2.80 19.80 -0.45
C LEU A 31 -2.90 21.15 0.28
N LYS A 32 -4.12 21.49 0.71
CA LYS A 32 -4.29 22.57 1.68
C LYS A 32 -3.93 22.00 3.07
N GLU A 33 -2.79 22.40 3.62
CA GLU A 33 -2.43 22.09 5.00
C GLU A 33 -3.39 22.82 5.96
N ALA A 34 -3.97 22.08 6.90
CA ALA A 34 -4.67 22.67 8.02
C ALA A 34 -3.61 23.15 9.06
N GLU A 35 -3.74 24.38 9.52
CA GLU A 35 -2.77 25.01 10.46
C GLU A 35 -2.51 24.19 11.73
N ASN A 36 -3.44 23.32 12.15
CA ASN A 36 -3.37 22.48 13.35
C ASN A 36 -3.26 20.97 13.06
N SER A 37 -2.66 20.56 11.94
CA SER A 37 -2.54 19.15 11.59
C SER A 37 -1.52 18.42 12.47
N SER A 38 -1.85 17.19 12.91
CA SER A 38 -0.93 16.31 13.66
C SER A 38 0.29 15.90 12.82
N THR A 39 1.36 15.43 13.46
CA THR A 39 2.54 14.89 12.76
C THR A 39 2.17 13.74 11.83
N ALA A 40 1.26 12.86 12.25
CA ALA A 40 0.76 11.75 11.43
C ALA A 40 -0.05 12.26 10.23
N GLN A 41 -0.91 13.28 10.41
CA GLN A 41 -1.64 13.89 9.32
C GLN A 41 -0.73 14.57 8.29
N LYS A 42 0.33 15.25 8.74
CA LYS A 42 1.35 15.84 7.86
C LYS A 42 2.10 14.76 7.07
N TYR A 43 2.38 13.63 7.70
CA TYR A 43 3.09 12.53 7.06
C TYR A 43 2.21 11.81 6.01
N PHE A 44 1.03 11.31 6.40
CA PHE A 44 0.16 10.55 5.51
C PHE A 44 -0.60 11.42 4.53
N SER A 45 -0.97 12.65 4.96
CA SER A 45 -1.77 13.65 4.26
C SER A 45 -3.21 13.21 3.92
N ASP A 46 -4.04 14.17 3.53
CA ASP A 46 -5.45 13.97 3.23
C ASP A 46 -5.73 13.94 1.71
N VAL A 47 -4.88 13.22 0.96
CA VAL A 47 -5.20 12.94 -0.44
C VAL A 47 -6.54 12.22 -0.53
N VAL A 48 -7.35 12.56 -1.53
CA VAL A 48 -8.69 11.99 -1.69
C VAL A 48 -8.62 10.71 -2.50
N LEU A 49 -9.09 9.62 -1.91
CA LEU A 49 -9.30 8.32 -2.55
C LEU A 49 -10.80 8.05 -2.71
N VAL A 50 -11.15 7.15 -3.63
CA VAL A 50 -12.54 6.79 -3.95
C VAL A 50 -12.70 5.28 -3.76
N ASN A 51 -13.74 4.85 -3.06
CA ASN A 51 -13.98 3.43 -2.87
C ASN A 51 -14.84 2.81 -4.00
N GLN A 52 -15.08 1.51 -3.93
CA GLN A 52 -15.90 0.73 -4.86
C GLN A 52 -17.38 1.18 -4.97
N HIS A 53 -17.83 2.10 -4.11
CA HIS A 53 -19.17 2.68 -4.12
C HIS A 53 -19.18 4.13 -4.63
N GLY A 54 -18.04 4.65 -5.11
CA GLY A 54 -17.89 6.04 -5.54
C GLY A 54 -17.79 7.06 -4.40
N GLN A 55 -17.69 6.59 -3.14
CA GLN A 55 -17.56 7.46 -1.98
C GLN A 55 -16.13 7.96 -1.85
N GLN A 56 -15.96 9.25 -1.58
CA GLN A 56 -14.67 9.89 -1.39
C GLN A 56 -14.25 9.85 0.08
N PHE A 57 -12.95 9.60 0.32
CA PHE A 57 -12.34 9.57 1.63
C PHE A 57 -11.02 10.33 1.62
N ARG A 58 -10.78 11.11 2.66
CA ARG A 58 -9.46 11.68 2.95
C ARG A 58 -8.60 10.58 3.57
N PHE A 59 -7.42 10.37 3.00
CA PHE A 59 -6.61 9.20 3.34
C PHE A 59 -6.27 9.10 4.83
N TYR A 60 -5.77 10.18 5.43
CA TYR A 60 -5.49 10.16 6.87
C TYR A 60 -6.76 10.33 7.70
N SER A 61 -7.48 11.43 7.53
CA SER A 61 -8.56 11.81 8.44
C SER A 61 -9.72 10.83 8.47
N ASP A 62 -10.07 10.23 7.32
CA ASP A 62 -11.24 9.35 7.22
C ASP A 62 -10.86 7.86 7.30
N LEU A 63 -9.66 7.47 6.85
CA LEU A 63 -9.30 6.06 6.73
C LEU A 63 -8.27 5.57 7.77
N LEU A 64 -7.40 6.43 8.30
CA LEU A 64 -6.33 6.02 9.21
C LEU A 64 -6.53 6.52 10.63
N ASN A 65 -6.91 7.78 10.82
CA ASN A 65 -6.93 8.45 12.12
C ASN A 65 -7.76 7.69 13.16
N GLY A 66 -7.10 7.28 14.25
CA GLY A 66 -7.71 6.56 15.36
C GLY A 66 -8.13 5.12 15.06
N LYS A 67 -7.68 4.52 13.94
CA LYS A 67 -8.15 3.20 13.48
C LYS A 67 -7.04 2.16 13.47
N VAL A 68 -7.46 0.91 13.52
CA VAL A 68 -6.65 -0.25 13.15
C VAL A 68 -6.91 -0.56 11.68
N VAL A 69 -5.85 -0.62 10.87
CA VAL A 69 -5.96 -0.82 9.43
C VAL A 69 -5.10 -1.96 8.94
N VAL A 70 -5.63 -2.70 7.96
CA VAL A 70 -4.87 -3.65 7.13
C VAL A 70 -4.83 -3.09 5.72
N ILE A 71 -3.65 -2.69 5.25
CA ILE A 71 -3.49 -2.04 3.95
C ILE A 71 -2.74 -2.96 2.99
N SER A 72 -3.25 -3.10 1.77
CA SER A 72 -2.59 -3.83 0.69
C SER A 72 -2.66 -3.07 -0.63
N SER A 73 -1.61 -3.16 -1.44
CA SER A 73 -1.68 -2.76 -2.85
C SER A 73 -2.20 -3.91 -3.70
N PHE A 74 -2.97 -3.64 -4.75
CA PHE A 74 -3.48 -4.66 -5.67
C PHE A 74 -3.73 -4.07 -7.07
N MET A 75 -4.02 -4.95 -8.01
CA MET A 75 -4.53 -4.63 -9.35
C MET A 75 -5.63 -5.63 -9.69
N ALA A 76 -6.82 -5.17 -10.10
CA ALA A 76 -7.96 -6.05 -10.35
C ALA A 76 -7.75 -7.00 -11.56
N THR A 77 -6.79 -6.68 -12.43
CA THR A 77 -6.38 -7.54 -13.55
C THR A 77 -5.32 -8.58 -13.20
N CYS A 78 -4.78 -8.53 -11.96
CA CYS A 78 -3.77 -9.50 -11.51
C CYS A 78 -4.39 -10.86 -11.27
N THR A 79 -3.89 -11.89 -11.97
CA THR A 79 -4.38 -13.28 -11.88
C THR A 79 -3.48 -14.20 -11.06
N SER A 80 -2.34 -13.71 -10.58
CA SER A 80 -1.33 -14.52 -9.88
C SER A 80 -1.42 -14.40 -8.35
N ALA A 81 -0.78 -13.40 -7.76
CA ALA A 81 -0.65 -13.22 -6.31
C ALA A 81 -1.87 -12.55 -5.65
N CYS A 82 -2.54 -11.62 -6.34
CA CYS A 82 -3.68 -10.89 -5.76
C CYS A 82 -4.83 -11.78 -5.32
N PRO A 83 -5.23 -12.85 -6.05
CA PRO A 83 -6.28 -13.74 -5.58
C PRO A 83 -5.95 -14.40 -4.25
N VAL A 84 -4.72 -14.90 -4.07
CA VAL A 84 -4.28 -15.52 -2.80
C VAL A 84 -4.27 -14.49 -1.67
N LYS A 85 -3.70 -13.32 -1.91
CA LYS A 85 -3.66 -12.23 -0.92
C LYS A 85 -5.06 -11.80 -0.49
N ASN A 86 -6.00 -11.66 -1.43
CA ASN A 86 -7.36 -11.26 -1.10
C ASN A 86 -8.14 -12.35 -0.33
N ARG A 87 -7.89 -13.65 -0.61
CA ARG A 87 -8.43 -14.74 0.23
C ARG A 87 -7.93 -14.66 1.67
N ASN A 88 -6.67 -14.27 1.86
CA ASN A 88 -6.13 -14.01 3.19
C ASN A 88 -6.80 -12.80 3.85
N LEU A 89 -7.09 -11.72 3.08
CA LEU A 89 -7.83 -10.58 3.59
C LEU A 89 -9.28 -10.93 3.98
N GLU A 90 -9.94 -11.88 3.28
CA GLU A 90 -11.24 -12.42 3.73
C GLU A 90 -11.13 -13.05 5.13
N LYS A 91 -10.04 -13.80 5.41
CA LYS A 91 -9.83 -14.38 6.75
C LYS A 91 -9.54 -13.31 7.81
N LEU A 92 -8.81 -12.27 7.47
CA LEU A 92 -8.62 -11.14 8.38
C LEU A 92 -9.92 -10.35 8.60
N GLN A 93 -10.77 -10.24 7.59
CA GLN A 93 -12.12 -9.69 7.72
C GLN A 93 -12.97 -10.49 8.72
N GLU A 94 -12.92 -11.83 8.66
CA GLU A 94 -13.60 -12.71 9.61
C GLU A 94 -13.03 -12.50 11.03
N ALA A 95 -11.70 -12.42 11.16
CA ALA A 95 -11.02 -12.21 12.43
C ALA A 95 -11.29 -10.83 13.06
N ALA A 96 -11.56 -9.80 12.25
CA ALA A 96 -11.96 -8.48 12.74
C ALA A 96 -13.36 -8.48 13.38
N GLY A 97 -14.23 -9.40 12.96
CA GLY A 97 -15.57 -9.55 13.51
C GLY A 97 -16.39 -8.24 13.48
N ASP A 98 -17.07 -7.95 14.57
CA ASP A 98 -17.95 -6.78 14.73
C ASP A 98 -17.20 -5.43 14.78
N ARG A 99 -15.86 -5.45 14.84
CA ARG A 99 -15.01 -4.25 14.78
C ARG A 99 -14.81 -3.76 13.37
N LEU A 100 -14.99 -4.62 12.35
CA LEU A 100 -14.87 -4.22 10.95
C LEU A 100 -15.90 -3.13 10.60
N GLY A 101 -15.43 -2.06 9.99
CA GLY A 101 -16.25 -0.90 9.64
C GLY A 101 -16.57 0.06 10.80
N LYS A 102 -16.08 -0.24 12.01
CA LYS A 102 -16.17 0.67 13.17
C LYS A 102 -14.80 1.30 13.47
N ASP A 103 -13.90 0.52 14.01
CA ASP A 103 -12.54 0.92 14.38
C ASP A 103 -11.45 0.09 13.69
N VAL A 104 -11.85 -0.93 12.91
CA VAL A 104 -11.00 -1.76 12.07
C VAL A 104 -11.42 -1.63 10.62
N PHE A 105 -10.46 -1.39 9.72
CA PHE A 105 -10.71 -1.29 8.28
C PHE A 105 -9.68 -2.08 7.49
N ILE A 106 -10.11 -2.64 6.35
CA ILE A 106 -9.24 -3.23 5.34
C ILE A 106 -9.23 -2.29 4.14
N LEU A 107 -8.04 -1.85 3.74
CA LEU A 107 -7.83 -0.87 2.68
C LEU A 107 -7.02 -1.51 1.56
N SER A 108 -7.68 -1.97 0.51
CA SER A 108 -7.04 -2.44 -0.72
C SER A 108 -6.90 -1.27 -1.68
N ILE A 109 -5.66 -0.79 -1.94
CA ILE A 109 -5.39 0.38 -2.79
C ILE A 109 -4.90 -0.10 -4.15
N SER A 110 -5.59 0.28 -5.22
CA SER A 110 -5.22 -0.09 -6.58
C SER A 110 -3.90 0.58 -7.00
N VAL A 111 -3.03 -0.16 -7.67
CA VAL A 111 -1.84 0.40 -8.35
C VAL A 111 -2.13 0.81 -9.80
N ASP A 112 -3.34 0.53 -10.30
CA ASP A 112 -3.79 0.85 -11.66
C ASP A 112 -5.12 1.64 -11.67
N PRO A 113 -5.15 2.85 -11.09
CA PRO A 113 -6.39 3.60 -10.93
C PRO A 113 -7.04 4.02 -12.25
N VAL A 114 -6.30 3.95 -13.37
CA VAL A 114 -6.86 4.21 -14.71
C VAL A 114 -7.80 3.08 -15.14
N THR A 115 -7.42 1.84 -14.86
CA THR A 115 -8.20 0.65 -15.22
C THR A 115 -9.21 0.28 -14.14
N ASP A 116 -8.84 0.44 -12.88
CA ASP A 116 -9.61 0.03 -11.71
C ASP A 116 -10.58 1.15 -11.28
N THR A 117 -11.65 1.35 -12.10
CA THR A 117 -12.73 2.30 -11.77
C THR A 117 -13.56 1.81 -10.58
N PRO A 118 -14.32 2.70 -9.89
CA PRO A 118 -15.22 2.29 -8.81
C PRO A 118 -16.19 1.17 -9.20
N GLU A 119 -16.75 1.21 -10.42
CA GLU A 119 -17.67 0.21 -10.94
C GLU A 119 -16.98 -1.16 -11.06
N ARG A 120 -15.77 -1.17 -11.61
CA ARG A 120 -14.96 -2.40 -11.72
C ARG A 120 -14.59 -2.94 -10.34
N LEU A 121 -14.18 -2.07 -9.42
CA LEU A 121 -13.85 -2.44 -8.06
C LEU A 121 -15.06 -2.96 -7.28
N LYS A 122 -16.27 -2.50 -7.58
CA LYS A 122 -17.50 -3.01 -6.99
C LYS A 122 -17.73 -4.49 -7.34
N GLU A 123 -17.52 -4.88 -8.59
CA GLU A 123 -17.62 -6.28 -9.02
C GLU A 123 -16.47 -7.12 -8.46
N TYR A 124 -15.25 -6.56 -8.45
CA TYR A 124 -14.09 -7.22 -7.87
C TYR A 124 -14.26 -7.50 -6.37
N ALA A 125 -14.79 -6.54 -5.60
CA ALA A 125 -15.08 -6.69 -4.18
C ALA A 125 -16.08 -7.82 -3.87
N LYS A 126 -17.08 -8.01 -4.72
CA LYS A 126 -18.06 -9.12 -4.59
C LYS A 126 -17.40 -10.49 -4.66
N THR A 127 -16.35 -10.64 -5.50
CA THR A 127 -15.60 -11.89 -5.64
C THR A 127 -14.96 -12.36 -4.32
N TYR A 128 -14.67 -11.40 -3.43
CA TYR A 128 -14.05 -11.66 -2.12
C TYR A 128 -14.99 -11.41 -0.95
N HIS A 129 -16.30 -11.37 -1.19
CA HIS A 129 -17.34 -11.20 -0.17
C HIS A 129 -17.03 -10.03 0.78
N ALA A 130 -16.51 -8.92 0.21
CA ALA A 130 -16.11 -7.76 0.98
C ALA A 130 -17.31 -7.16 1.72
N LYS A 131 -17.19 -7.09 3.05
CA LYS A 131 -18.20 -6.51 3.96
C LYS A 131 -17.95 -5.01 4.14
N PRO A 132 -18.91 -4.25 4.67
CA PRO A 132 -18.69 -2.87 5.12
C PRO A 132 -17.45 -2.78 6.02
N GLY A 133 -16.55 -1.82 5.70
CA GLY A 133 -15.23 -1.71 6.35
C GLY A 133 -14.07 -2.29 5.54
N TRP A 134 -14.34 -3.06 4.48
CA TRP A 134 -13.33 -3.37 3.47
C TRP A 134 -13.51 -2.47 2.25
N HIS A 135 -12.58 -1.54 2.06
CA HIS A 135 -12.59 -0.59 0.96
C HIS A 135 -11.57 -1.00 -0.10
N PHE A 136 -12.05 -1.12 -1.34
CA PHE A 136 -11.22 -1.18 -2.53
C PHE A 136 -11.10 0.24 -3.09
N LEU A 137 -9.91 0.81 -3.00
CA LEU A 137 -9.65 2.22 -3.20
C LEU A 137 -8.95 2.49 -4.53
N THR A 138 -9.42 3.51 -5.21
CA THR A 138 -8.89 4.08 -6.44
C THR A 138 -8.93 5.61 -6.36
N GLY A 139 -8.82 6.33 -7.47
CA GLY A 139 -8.95 7.78 -7.53
C GLY A 139 -8.02 8.41 -8.55
N LYS A 140 -7.71 9.69 -8.37
CA LYS A 140 -6.71 10.35 -9.20
C LYS A 140 -5.37 9.68 -9.01
N LYS A 141 -4.64 9.44 -10.11
CA LYS A 141 -3.37 8.70 -10.07
C LYS A 141 -2.37 9.30 -9.08
N GLU A 142 -2.21 10.62 -9.08
CA GLU A 142 -1.30 11.32 -8.16
C GLU A 142 -1.66 11.12 -6.68
N ASN A 143 -2.96 11.04 -6.34
CA ASN A 143 -3.42 10.79 -4.98
C ASN A 143 -3.16 9.33 -4.55
N VAL A 144 -3.44 8.38 -5.46
CA VAL A 144 -3.21 6.96 -5.24
C VAL A 144 -1.71 6.68 -5.08
N ASP A 145 -0.89 7.20 -5.98
CA ASP A 145 0.57 7.07 -5.94
C ASP A 145 1.14 7.63 -4.63
N TRP A 146 0.63 8.80 -4.20
CA TRP A 146 1.04 9.42 -2.94
C TRP A 146 0.67 8.57 -1.72
N ALA A 147 -0.57 8.06 -1.65
CA ALA A 147 -1.00 7.17 -0.57
C ALA A 147 -0.12 5.91 -0.51
N LEU A 148 0.12 5.25 -1.66
CA LEU A 148 0.99 4.08 -1.76
C LEU A 148 2.43 4.40 -1.35
N TYR A 149 2.96 5.55 -1.73
CA TYR A 149 4.29 6.00 -1.33
C TYR A 149 4.41 6.15 0.20
N LYS A 150 3.42 6.78 0.84
CA LYS A 150 3.41 7.00 2.29
C LYS A 150 3.35 5.71 3.11
N ILE A 151 2.77 4.66 2.57
CA ILE A 151 2.75 3.34 3.23
C ILE A 151 3.89 2.41 2.75
N GLY A 152 4.77 2.91 1.87
CA GLY A 152 5.92 2.15 1.36
C GLY A 152 5.53 1.02 0.41
N GLN A 153 4.44 1.20 -0.37
CA GLN A 153 3.97 0.25 -1.39
C GLN A 153 3.88 0.86 -2.80
N TYR A 154 4.40 2.06 -3.01
CA TYR A 154 4.50 2.66 -4.32
C TYR A 154 5.50 1.91 -5.21
N VAL A 155 5.11 1.67 -6.45
CA VAL A 155 5.96 1.15 -7.52
C VAL A 155 5.72 1.96 -8.80
N PRO A 156 6.77 2.33 -9.56
CA PRO A 156 6.60 3.01 -10.85
C PRO A 156 5.85 2.14 -11.87
N GLU A 157 6.11 0.82 -11.84
CA GLU A 157 5.55 -0.17 -12.74
C GLU A 157 4.57 -1.05 -11.95
N LYS A 158 3.30 -0.97 -12.30
CA LYS A 158 2.20 -1.63 -11.57
C LYS A 158 2.36 -3.16 -11.47
N GLU A 159 3.05 -3.77 -12.42
CA GLU A 159 3.34 -5.21 -12.44
C GLU A 159 4.25 -5.64 -11.27
N ASN A 160 5.05 -4.72 -10.76
CA ASN A 160 6.00 -4.95 -9.65
C ASN A 160 5.38 -4.66 -8.27
N HIS A 161 4.04 -4.58 -8.16
CA HIS A 161 3.39 -4.29 -6.89
C HIS A 161 3.68 -5.35 -5.82
N PHE A 162 3.75 -4.90 -4.57
CA PHE A 162 4.20 -5.72 -3.46
C PHE A 162 3.14 -6.73 -2.98
N ASN A 163 3.62 -7.90 -2.54
CA ASN A 163 2.80 -8.90 -1.86
C ASN A 163 2.94 -8.76 -0.33
N VAL A 164 2.86 -7.52 0.16
CA VAL A 164 3.00 -7.18 1.58
C VAL A 164 1.70 -6.57 2.08
N LEU A 165 1.28 -6.96 3.27
CA LEU A 165 0.27 -6.29 4.06
C LEU A 165 0.95 -5.33 5.03
N VAL A 166 0.46 -4.11 5.13
CA VAL A 166 0.84 -3.15 6.18
C VAL A 166 -0.31 -3.13 7.18
N ILE A 167 -0.03 -3.52 8.42
CA ILE A 167 -1.03 -3.64 9.48
C ILE A 167 -0.66 -2.62 10.55
N GLY A 168 -1.54 -1.67 10.82
CA GLY A 168 -1.25 -0.56 11.72
C GLY A 168 -2.38 -0.27 12.71
N ASN A 169 -1.99 0.13 13.91
CA ASN A 169 -2.86 0.77 14.88
C ASN A 169 -2.40 2.23 15.01
N GLU A 170 -3.15 3.13 14.41
CA GLU A 170 -2.75 4.54 14.35
C GLU A 170 -2.74 5.16 15.75
N SER A 171 -3.67 4.77 16.61
CA SER A 171 -3.79 5.30 17.98
C SER A 171 -2.58 4.97 18.86
N THR A 172 -1.90 3.85 18.63
CA THR A 172 -0.72 3.43 19.40
C THR A 172 0.59 3.68 18.68
N GLY A 173 0.52 3.92 17.35
CA GLY A 173 1.69 4.06 16.49
C GLY A 173 2.36 2.72 16.14
N LEU A 174 1.76 1.56 16.46
CA LEU A 174 2.30 0.26 16.11
C LEU A 174 1.99 -0.09 14.65
N TRP A 175 3.03 -0.26 13.84
CA TRP A 175 2.92 -0.66 12.44
C TRP A 175 3.77 -1.90 12.17
N LYS A 176 3.18 -2.92 11.54
CA LYS A 176 3.85 -4.16 11.14
C LYS A 176 3.68 -4.42 9.64
N LYS A 177 4.67 -5.08 9.05
CA LYS A 177 4.58 -5.61 7.69
C LYS A 177 4.53 -7.13 7.75
N ALA A 178 3.67 -7.73 6.94
CA ALA A 178 3.54 -9.18 6.81
C ALA A 178 3.53 -9.58 5.34
N PHE A 179 4.04 -10.77 5.02
CA PHE A 179 3.99 -11.30 3.66
C PHE A 179 2.57 -11.76 3.35
N GLY A 180 1.88 -11.07 2.45
CA GLY A 180 0.46 -11.26 2.18
C GLY A 180 0.07 -12.63 1.60
N LEU A 181 1.06 -13.43 1.15
CA LEU A 181 0.88 -14.80 0.67
C LEU A 181 1.26 -15.85 1.73
N ALA A 182 1.57 -15.45 2.98
CA ALA A 182 1.76 -16.36 4.09
C ALA A 182 0.46 -17.08 4.43
N LYS A 183 0.54 -18.09 5.31
CA LYS A 183 -0.66 -18.78 5.80
C LYS A 183 -1.59 -17.82 6.53
N ALA A 184 -2.89 -17.99 6.35
CA ALA A 184 -3.89 -17.12 6.97
C ALA A 184 -3.77 -17.08 8.49
N GLU A 185 -3.40 -18.19 9.12
CA GLU A 185 -3.20 -18.33 10.56
C GLU A 185 -2.07 -17.39 11.04
N ASP A 186 -0.93 -17.37 10.33
CA ASP A 186 0.23 -16.52 10.67
C ASP A 186 -0.16 -15.04 10.53
N LEU A 187 -0.88 -14.69 9.46
CA LEU A 187 -1.38 -13.32 9.25
C LEU A 187 -2.37 -12.90 10.33
N THR A 188 -3.22 -13.81 10.78
CA THR A 188 -4.18 -13.56 11.87
C THR A 188 -3.46 -13.30 13.19
N ILE A 189 -2.35 -14.01 13.48
CA ILE A 189 -1.52 -13.76 14.67
C ILE A 189 -0.92 -12.35 14.61
N VAL A 190 -0.33 -11.96 13.46
CA VAL A 190 0.23 -10.61 13.29
C VAL A 190 -0.87 -9.55 13.44
N PHE A 191 -2.03 -9.75 12.81
CA PHE A 191 -3.17 -8.85 12.89
C PHE A 191 -3.66 -8.71 14.34
N ALA A 192 -3.87 -9.82 15.05
CA ALA A 192 -4.30 -9.82 16.44
C ALA A 192 -3.32 -9.08 17.36
N SER A 193 -2.02 -9.17 17.10
CA SER A 193 -1.00 -8.46 17.87
C SER A 193 -1.07 -6.94 17.71
N VAL A 194 -1.52 -6.43 16.56
CA VAL A 194 -1.75 -5.00 16.30
C VAL A 194 -3.13 -4.57 16.80
N LEU A 195 -4.14 -5.43 16.59
CA LEU A 195 -5.52 -5.20 17.00
C LEU A 195 -5.66 -5.01 18.52
N ASN A 196 -4.90 -5.78 19.29
CA ASN A 196 -4.94 -5.79 20.76
C ASN A 196 -3.87 -4.90 21.41
N ASP A 197 -3.09 -4.20 20.58
CA ASP A 197 -2.09 -3.24 21.08
C ASP A 197 -2.79 -2.07 21.76
N LYS A 198 -2.27 -1.67 22.93
CA LYS A 198 -2.83 -0.59 23.73
C LYS A 198 -1.79 0.51 23.88
N ALA A 199 -2.21 1.74 23.74
CA ALA A 199 -1.36 2.87 24.07
C ALA A 199 -0.90 2.74 25.54
N PRO A 200 0.37 3.08 25.85
CA PRO A 200 0.83 3.14 27.22
C PRO A 200 -0.06 4.09 28.01
N ALA A 201 -0.41 3.70 29.26
CA ALA A 201 -1.19 4.55 30.13
C ALA A 201 -0.47 5.92 30.24
N LYS A 202 -1.19 6.99 29.98
CA LYS A 202 -0.66 8.35 30.24
C LYS A 202 -0.54 8.50 31.75
N ASN A 203 0.70 8.52 32.23
CA ASN A 203 1.01 8.92 33.63
C ASN A 203 0.74 10.41 33.79
#